data_6af2a37c27d55ae5d91e4c4ff3b1b4b1
#
_entry.id   6af2a37c27d55ae5d91e4c4ff3b1b4b1
#
_cell.length_a   1.000
_cell.length_b   1.000
_cell.length_c   1.000
_cell.angle_alpha   90.00
_cell.angle_beta   90.00
_cell.angle_gamma   90.00
#
_symmetry.space_group_name_H-M   'P 1'
#
loop_
_entity.id
_entity.type
_entity.pdbx_description
1 polymer ?
#
loop_
_entity_poly.entity_id
_entity_poly.type
_entity_poly.pdbx_seq_one_letter_code
_entity_poly.pdbx_strand_id
1 'polypeptide(L)'
;MSDPTIIKPDRETKEDTKAGNYFIANYPPFSFWNEKDIPMVGSLLNSPKPGKAPLGLYYHVPFCRKRCHFCYFRVYTDKNSEDVRRYLDATMQELETYAASSYLKGRKPKFVYFGGGTPSYLSAQQLTELTDRMKEIMPWDEAEEVTFECEPGTLTEKKVQAIRDFGVTRLSLGIENFSDHILETNGRAHRSGEVYRAFQWARDAGIQNINIDLIAGMLEETDDNWSDCIEKVIELNPDCVTIYQMEVPFNTTIYKSMKEEGKLSAPVADWPTKRRWVSEAYAKLEQNGYTITSTCTAVKNPEQTKFLYRDHLWGGADMVALGVASFGHLGGIHYQNITHFEEYCNTVESGDNLVRRALLTTEEERFIREFILQWKLGSVKPSYFLEKFGFDIESRYRTELAQWQDKGMVEKHSDAWVLSRDALLRVDSLLHQFFLPQHSDAKYV
;
A
#
# COMPACT_ATOMS: atom_id res chain seq x y z
N MET A 1 -13.72 31.76 23.31
CA MET A 1 -13.72 30.39 23.83
C MET A 1 -14.89 29.70 23.16
N SER A 2 -14.67 29.13 22.01
CA SER A 2 -15.65 28.36 21.23
C SER A 2 -15.25 26.88 21.35
N ASP A 3 -16.14 26.13 21.99
CA ASP A 3 -16.11 24.69 22.21
C ASP A 3 -15.92 23.94 20.89
N PRO A 4 -14.93 23.04 20.73
CA PRO A 4 -14.85 22.23 19.53
C PRO A 4 -15.98 21.20 19.58
N THR A 5 -17.00 21.40 18.78
CA THR A 5 -18.17 20.55 18.63
C THR A 5 -17.71 19.16 18.17
N ILE A 6 -17.64 18.24 19.10
CA ILE A 6 -17.44 16.80 18.86
C ILE A 6 -18.68 16.31 18.12
N ILE A 7 -18.51 16.01 16.84
CA ILE A 7 -19.56 15.41 16.02
C ILE A 7 -19.84 14.02 16.57
N LYS A 8 -20.99 13.87 17.23
CA LYS A 8 -21.57 12.55 17.51
C LYS A 8 -21.84 11.88 16.16
N PRO A 9 -21.60 10.60 15.98
CA PRO A 9 -22.00 9.91 14.76
C PRO A 9 -23.52 9.78 14.75
N ASP A 10 -24.16 10.75 14.10
CA ASP A 10 -25.58 10.68 13.79
C ASP A 10 -25.74 9.65 12.67
N ARG A 11 -26.49 8.58 12.91
CA ARG A 11 -26.73 7.46 11.97
C ARG A 11 -27.48 7.87 10.70
N GLU A 12 -27.80 9.14 10.51
CA GLU A 12 -28.64 9.64 9.41
C GLU A 12 -28.02 10.76 8.58
N THR A 13 -26.82 11.25 8.86
CA THR A 13 -26.21 12.28 8.02
C THR A 13 -25.40 11.65 6.89
N LYS A 14 -25.88 11.85 5.68
CA LYS A 14 -25.18 11.49 4.43
C LYS A 14 -23.80 12.18 4.40
N GLU A 15 -22.72 11.39 4.56
CA GLU A 15 -21.35 11.87 4.49
C GLU A 15 -20.79 11.58 3.10
N ASP A 16 -21.07 12.45 2.14
CA ASP A 16 -20.64 12.30 0.74
C ASP A 16 -19.12 12.17 0.63
N THR A 17 -18.66 11.36 -0.31
CA THR A 17 -17.24 11.22 -0.64
C THR A 17 -16.78 12.47 -1.39
N LYS A 18 -16.06 13.34 -0.70
CA LYS A 18 -15.38 14.50 -1.29
C LYS A 18 -14.06 14.10 -1.91
N ALA A 19 -13.54 14.96 -2.81
CA ALA A 19 -12.19 14.77 -3.33
C ALA A 19 -11.15 14.90 -2.21
N GLY A 20 -10.22 13.97 -2.16
CA GLY A 20 -9.14 13.95 -1.17
C GLY A 20 -8.52 12.57 -1.02
N ASN A 21 -7.37 12.53 -0.38
CA ASN A 21 -6.69 11.33 0.06
C ASN A 21 -6.88 11.21 1.58
N TYR A 22 -7.48 10.14 2.03
CA TYR A 22 -7.80 9.92 3.45
C TYR A 22 -6.96 8.79 4.06
N PHE A 23 -6.45 7.90 3.22
CA PHE A 23 -5.60 6.78 3.65
C PHE A 23 -4.21 7.26 4.05
N ILE A 24 -3.84 7.06 5.31
CA ILE A 24 -2.52 7.42 5.84
C ILE A 24 -1.55 6.27 5.51
N ALA A 25 -0.75 6.47 4.47
CA ALA A 25 0.25 5.49 4.04
C ALA A 25 1.61 5.67 4.76
N ASN A 26 1.91 6.89 5.22
CA ASN A 26 3.20 7.24 5.82
C ASN A 26 3.10 8.51 6.69
N TYR A 27 4.15 8.76 7.50
CA TYR A 27 4.29 9.97 8.32
C TYR A 27 5.78 10.34 8.46
N PRO A 28 6.19 11.61 8.43
CA PRO A 28 5.36 12.79 8.14
C PRO A 28 4.75 12.77 6.75
N PRO A 29 3.63 13.53 6.56
CA PRO A 29 2.95 13.60 5.28
C PRO A 29 3.87 14.05 4.15
N PHE A 30 3.64 13.50 3.00
CA PHE A 30 4.40 13.66 1.78
C PHE A 30 4.61 15.13 1.32
N SER A 31 3.66 16.02 1.66
CA SER A 31 3.77 17.47 1.38
C SER A 31 4.93 18.17 2.11
N PHE A 32 5.50 17.52 3.15
CA PHE A 32 6.65 18.04 3.89
C PHE A 32 8.00 17.60 3.32
N TRP A 33 8.01 16.66 2.37
CA TRP A 33 9.25 16.22 1.75
C TRP A 33 9.77 17.28 0.78
N ASN A 34 11.04 17.57 0.83
CA ASN A 34 11.65 18.73 0.17
C ASN A 34 12.98 18.38 -0.49
N GLU A 35 13.54 19.36 -1.22
CA GLU A 35 14.82 19.19 -1.90
C GLU A 35 16.04 19.38 -0.95
N LYS A 36 15.86 20.05 0.20
CA LYS A 36 16.97 20.36 1.13
C LYS A 36 17.54 19.10 1.76
N ASP A 37 16.72 18.08 1.96
CA ASP A 37 17.11 16.83 2.59
C ASP A 37 17.66 15.79 1.60
N ILE A 38 17.63 16.06 0.30
CA ILE A 38 18.18 15.15 -0.74
C ILE A 38 19.64 14.76 -0.44
N PRO A 39 20.56 15.69 -0.08
CA PRO A 39 21.95 15.33 0.21
C PRO A 39 22.10 14.34 1.37
N MET A 40 21.11 14.26 2.27
CA MET A 40 21.11 13.31 3.40
C MET A 40 21.02 11.85 2.94
N VAL A 41 20.31 11.58 1.83
CA VAL A 41 20.24 10.24 1.24
C VAL A 41 21.63 9.79 0.79
N GLY A 42 22.35 10.62 0.02
CA GLY A 42 23.71 10.33 -0.41
C GLY A 42 24.68 10.17 0.77
N SER A 43 24.58 11.03 1.78
CA SER A 43 25.38 10.94 3.00
C SER A 43 25.14 9.63 3.75
N LEU A 44 23.87 9.18 3.84
CA LEU A 44 23.51 7.91 4.45
C LEU A 44 24.10 6.74 3.67
N LEU A 45 23.93 6.71 2.35
CA LEU A 45 24.41 5.63 1.48
C LEU A 45 25.93 5.46 1.58
N ASN A 46 26.66 6.55 1.78
CA ASN A 46 28.11 6.56 2.01
C ASN A 46 28.52 6.32 3.48
N SER A 47 27.56 6.13 4.39
CA SER A 47 27.87 5.87 5.80
C SER A 47 28.66 4.58 5.96
N PRO A 48 29.77 4.57 6.74
CA PRO A 48 30.57 3.35 6.94
C PRO A 48 29.86 2.29 7.80
N LYS A 49 28.74 2.64 8.41
CA LYS A 49 27.97 1.73 9.26
C LYS A 49 26.74 1.25 8.48
N PRO A 50 26.62 -0.07 8.23
CA PRO A 50 25.43 -0.62 7.61
C PRO A 50 24.20 -0.40 8.49
N GLY A 51 23.03 -0.28 7.87
CA GLY A 51 21.76 -0.21 8.58
C GLY A 51 21.48 -1.49 9.36
N LYS A 52 20.79 -1.35 10.49
CA LYS A 52 20.44 -2.49 11.37
C LYS A 52 18.97 -2.93 11.24
N ALA A 53 18.10 -2.04 10.76
CA ALA A 53 16.69 -2.37 10.53
C ALA A 53 16.55 -3.49 9.45
N PRO A 54 15.50 -4.31 9.49
CA PRO A 54 15.21 -5.21 8.38
C PRO A 54 15.19 -4.44 7.06
N LEU A 55 15.68 -5.04 5.98
CA LEU A 55 15.75 -4.40 4.66
C LEU A 55 14.63 -4.96 3.78
N GLY A 56 13.91 -4.08 3.11
CA GLY A 56 13.01 -4.41 2.02
C GLY A 56 13.51 -3.90 0.68
N LEU A 57 13.06 -4.54 -0.38
CA LEU A 57 13.27 -4.13 -1.76
C LEU A 57 11.91 -3.95 -2.44
N TYR A 58 11.59 -2.73 -2.87
CA TYR A 58 10.41 -2.42 -3.65
C TYR A 58 10.79 -2.15 -5.10
N TYR A 59 10.17 -2.85 -6.03
CA TYR A 59 10.35 -2.65 -7.46
C TYR A 59 9.07 -2.06 -8.08
N HIS A 60 9.18 -0.87 -8.64
CA HIS A 60 8.05 -0.17 -9.26
C HIS A 60 7.94 -0.47 -10.75
N VAL A 61 6.81 -1.03 -11.18
CA VAL A 61 6.48 -1.21 -12.60
C VAL A 61 5.40 -0.20 -13.00
N PRO A 62 5.74 0.87 -13.74
CA PRO A 62 4.80 1.96 -14.01
C PRO A 62 3.85 1.71 -15.18
N PHE A 63 3.87 0.52 -15.79
CA PHE A 63 3.13 0.21 -17.00
C PHE A 63 1.76 -0.39 -16.71
N CYS A 64 0.75 0.01 -17.50
CA CYS A 64 -0.60 -0.56 -17.48
C CYS A 64 -1.16 -0.68 -18.88
N ARG A 65 -2.07 -1.65 -19.12
CA ARG A 65 -2.83 -1.73 -20.37
C ARG A 65 -3.82 -0.58 -20.54
N LYS A 66 -4.42 -0.14 -19.43
CA LYS A 66 -5.40 0.94 -19.34
C LYS A 66 -5.30 1.60 -17.98
N ARG A 67 -5.57 2.90 -17.89
CA ARG A 67 -5.65 3.61 -16.61
C ARG A 67 -7.07 3.50 -16.04
N CYS A 68 -7.20 2.96 -14.83
CA CYS A 68 -8.46 2.93 -14.09
C CYS A 68 -8.90 4.34 -13.69
N HIS A 69 -10.20 4.60 -13.60
CA HIS A 69 -10.74 5.95 -13.33
C HIS A 69 -10.44 6.46 -11.92
N PHE A 70 -10.27 5.54 -10.97
CA PHE A 70 -9.91 5.83 -9.58
C PHE A 70 -8.40 5.86 -9.31
N CYS A 71 -7.57 5.46 -10.30
CA CYS A 71 -6.14 5.31 -10.08
C CYS A 71 -5.44 6.66 -9.92
N TYR A 72 -4.74 6.85 -8.79
CA TYR A 72 -3.94 8.03 -8.51
C TYR A 72 -2.44 7.84 -8.76
N PHE A 73 -2.01 6.62 -9.04
CA PHE A 73 -0.62 6.35 -9.40
C PHE A 73 -0.25 6.97 -10.75
N ARG A 74 1.03 7.31 -10.88
CA ARG A 74 1.59 7.66 -12.19
C ARG A 74 1.84 6.38 -12.98
N VAL A 75 1.05 6.18 -14.01
CA VAL A 75 1.13 5.01 -14.89
C VAL A 75 1.24 5.44 -16.35
N TYR A 76 1.88 4.60 -17.15
CA TYR A 76 2.10 4.79 -18.58
C TYR A 76 1.39 3.67 -19.35
N THR A 77 0.55 4.07 -20.30
CA THR A 77 -0.24 3.16 -21.15
C THR A 77 0.17 3.22 -22.62
N ASP A 78 1.14 4.06 -22.94
CA ASP A 78 1.60 4.45 -24.27
C ASP A 78 3.06 4.03 -24.57
N LYS A 79 3.68 3.26 -23.67
CA LYS A 79 5.09 2.86 -23.82
C LYS A 79 5.22 1.60 -24.69
N ASN A 80 6.16 1.66 -25.63
CA ASN A 80 6.48 0.54 -26.52
C ASN A 80 7.51 -0.42 -25.87
N SER A 81 7.86 -1.49 -26.58
CA SER A 81 8.79 -2.51 -26.07
C SER A 81 10.22 -2.00 -25.85
N GLU A 82 10.66 -0.99 -26.60
CA GLU A 82 11.98 -0.36 -26.44
C GLU A 82 12.01 0.49 -25.17
N ASP A 83 10.96 1.32 -24.94
CA ASP A 83 10.79 2.08 -23.71
C ASP A 83 10.79 1.17 -22.48
N VAL A 84 10.05 0.06 -22.54
CA VAL A 84 10.02 -0.93 -21.45
C VAL A 84 11.41 -1.50 -21.19
N ARG A 85 12.14 -1.91 -22.22
CA ARG A 85 13.50 -2.44 -22.06
C ARG A 85 14.42 -1.40 -21.44
N ARG A 86 14.43 -0.17 -21.97
CA ARG A 86 15.21 0.94 -21.43
C ARG A 86 14.94 1.16 -19.95
N TYR A 87 13.68 1.10 -19.55
CA TYR A 87 13.29 1.23 -18.15
C TYR A 87 13.83 0.09 -17.28
N LEU A 88 13.72 -1.16 -17.74
CA LEU A 88 14.26 -2.32 -17.01
C LEU A 88 15.79 -2.20 -16.85
N ASP A 89 16.49 -1.77 -17.89
CA ASP A 89 17.94 -1.55 -17.83
C ASP A 89 18.31 -0.41 -16.86
N ALA A 90 17.57 0.70 -16.88
CA ALA A 90 17.76 1.80 -15.96
C ALA A 90 17.55 1.37 -14.49
N THR A 91 16.50 0.60 -14.21
CA THR A 91 16.25 0.12 -12.83
C THR A 91 17.34 -0.84 -12.34
N MET A 92 18.00 -1.58 -13.22
CA MET A 92 19.14 -2.43 -12.83
C MET A 92 20.38 -1.59 -12.48
N GLN A 93 20.68 -0.55 -13.24
CA GLN A 93 21.77 0.39 -12.90
C GLN A 93 21.48 1.11 -11.57
N GLU A 94 20.23 1.48 -11.34
CA GLU A 94 19.82 2.04 -10.03
C GLU A 94 20.08 1.04 -8.90
N LEU A 95 19.69 -0.23 -9.06
CA LEU A 95 19.92 -1.28 -8.07
C LEU A 95 21.41 -1.51 -7.80
N GLU A 96 22.24 -1.54 -8.85
CA GLU A 96 23.70 -1.64 -8.73
C GLU A 96 24.27 -0.49 -7.89
N THR A 97 23.79 0.73 -8.11
CA THR A 97 24.22 1.91 -7.35
C THR A 97 23.87 1.77 -5.84
N TYR A 98 22.65 1.32 -5.54
CA TYR A 98 22.27 1.05 -4.15
C TYR A 98 23.09 -0.08 -3.52
N ALA A 99 23.24 -1.21 -4.21
CA ALA A 99 23.97 -2.38 -3.72
C ALA A 99 25.44 -2.11 -3.46
N ALA A 100 26.06 -1.22 -4.25
CA ALA A 100 27.46 -0.78 -4.09
C ALA A 100 27.66 0.16 -2.89
N SER A 101 26.59 0.75 -2.34
CA SER A 101 26.67 1.70 -1.24
C SER A 101 27.15 1.05 0.06
N SER A 102 27.92 1.77 0.86
CA SER A 102 28.43 1.26 2.15
C SER A 102 27.32 0.91 3.13
N TYR A 103 26.21 1.66 3.13
CA TYR A 103 25.08 1.45 4.01
C TYR A 103 24.32 0.14 3.71
N LEU A 104 24.26 -0.28 2.45
CA LEU A 104 23.54 -1.48 2.03
C LEU A 104 24.47 -2.68 1.79
N LYS A 105 25.77 -2.49 1.78
CA LYS A 105 26.74 -3.55 1.49
C LYS A 105 26.54 -4.78 2.38
N GLY A 106 26.29 -5.91 1.74
CA GLY A 106 26.12 -7.21 2.43
C GLY A 106 24.74 -7.40 3.12
N ARG A 107 23.86 -6.41 3.04
CA ARG A 107 22.48 -6.57 3.55
C ARG A 107 21.64 -7.35 2.55
N LYS A 108 20.80 -8.26 3.07
CA LYS A 108 19.86 -9.06 2.27
C LYS A 108 18.44 -8.62 2.55
N PRO A 109 17.58 -8.49 1.53
CA PRO A 109 16.17 -8.19 1.73
C PRO A 109 15.46 -9.27 2.55
N LYS A 110 14.68 -8.86 3.55
CA LYS A 110 13.74 -9.71 4.28
C LYS A 110 12.39 -9.81 3.58
N PHE A 111 12.07 -8.83 2.77
CA PHE A 111 10.91 -8.85 1.90
C PHE A 111 11.21 -8.16 0.57
N VAL A 112 10.57 -8.64 -0.49
CA VAL A 112 10.63 -8.06 -1.83
C VAL A 112 9.20 -7.81 -2.32
N TYR A 113 8.96 -6.66 -2.92
CA TYR A 113 7.65 -6.29 -3.39
C TYR A 113 7.70 -5.71 -4.81
N PHE A 114 6.98 -6.34 -5.72
CA PHE A 114 6.78 -5.84 -7.09
C PHE A 114 5.40 -5.20 -7.17
N GLY A 115 5.35 -3.90 -7.37
CA GLY A 115 4.10 -3.14 -7.37
C GLY A 115 4.09 -1.95 -8.31
N GLY A 116 3.09 -1.09 -8.17
CA GLY A 116 2.99 0.17 -8.88
C GLY A 116 1.82 0.27 -9.84
N GLY A 117 2.09 0.24 -11.15
CA GLY A 117 1.06 0.17 -12.17
C GLY A 117 0.51 -1.24 -12.31
N THR A 118 1.21 -2.07 -13.08
CA THR A 118 0.84 -3.49 -13.26
C THR A 118 2.12 -4.30 -13.49
N PRO A 119 2.74 -4.89 -12.47
CA PRO A 119 3.93 -5.72 -12.64
C PRO A 119 3.73 -6.88 -13.62
N SER A 120 2.53 -7.48 -13.64
CA SER A 120 2.16 -8.52 -14.60
C SER A 120 1.94 -8.04 -16.04
N TYR A 121 2.14 -6.73 -16.32
CA TYR A 121 2.25 -6.19 -17.69
C TYR A 121 3.45 -6.77 -18.42
N LEU A 122 4.56 -6.98 -17.72
CA LEU A 122 5.78 -7.54 -18.29
C LEU A 122 5.54 -8.98 -18.80
N SER A 123 6.20 -9.35 -19.88
CA SER A 123 6.17 -10.73 -20.39
C SER A 123 6.88 -11.71 -19.45
N ALA A 124 6.59 -13.01 -19.57
CA ALA A 124 7.28 -14.03 -18.78
C ALA A 124 8.80 -13.97 -18.97
N GLN A 125 9.28 -13.75 -20.20
CA GLN A 125 10.69 -13.62 -20.49
C GLN A 125 11.30 -12.38 -19.80
N GLN A 126 10.65 -11.21 -19.92
CA GLN A 126 11.11 -9.99 -19.25
C GLN A 126 11.17 -10.16 -17.73
N LEU A 127 10.18 -10.84 -17.13
CA LEU A 127 10.18 -11.12 -15.70
C LEU A 127 11.34 -12.01 -15.29
N THR A 128 11.60 -13.09 -16.03
CA THR A 128 12.73 -13.98 -15.75
C THR A 128 14.06 -13.23 -15.88
N GLU A 129 14.31 -12.55 -17.00
CA GLU A 129 15.54 -11.79 -17.23
C GLU A 129 15.76 -10.69 -16.16
N LEU A 130 14.70 -9.97 -15.79
CA LEU A 130 14.74 -8.94 -14.75
C LEU A 130 15.12 -9.53 -13.39
N THR A 131 14.40 -10.58 -12.97
CA THR A 131 14.58 -11.15 -11.62
C THR A 131 15.90 -11.92 -11.48
N ASP A 132 16.42 -12.53 -12.55
CA ASP A 132 17.75 -13.13 -12.54
C ASP A 132 18.83 -12.06 -12.34
N ARG A 133 18.78 -10.95 -13.08
CA ARG A 133 19.70 -9.80 -12.91
C ARG A 133 19.59 -9.19 -11.51
N MET A 134 18.38 -8.98 -11.01
CA MET A 134 18.17 -8.47 -9.65
C MET A 134 18.82 -9.37 -8.60
N LYS A 135 18.65 -10.71 -8.72
CA LYS A 135 19.24 -11.67 -7.77
C LYS A 135 20.76 -11.73 -7.83
N GLU A 136 21.36 -11.51 -8.99
CA GLU A 136 22.81 -11.41 -9.13
C GLU A 136 23.36 -10.19 -8.36
N ILE A 137 22.64 -9.06 -8.36
CA ILE A 137 23.05 -7.82 -7.70
C ILE A 137 22.73 -7.86 -6.21
N MET A 138 21.50 -8.24 -5.85
CA MET A 138 21.01 -8.25 -4.47
C MET A 138 20.16 -9.53 -4.24
N PRO A 139 20.79 -10.66 -3.88
CA PRO A 139 20.10 -11.92 -3.68
C PRO A 139 19.12 -11.86 -2.51
N TRP A 140 17.94 -12.46 -2.69
CA TRP A 140 16.89 -12.51 -1.67
C TRP A 140 16.47 -13.92 -1.26
N ASP A 141 17.40 -14.86 -1.27
CA ASP A 141 17.14 -16.25 -0.87
C ASP A 141 16.69 -16.39 0.61
N GLU A 142 16.97 -15.36 1.41
CA GLU A 142 16.56 -15.25 2.82
C GLU A 142 15.29 -14.38 3.00
N ALA A 143 14.64 -13.97 1.92
CA ALA A 143 13.41 -13.19 2.03
C ALA A 143 12.28 -14.05 2.59
N GLU A 144 11.60 -13.50 3.58
CA GLU A 144 10.46 -14.15 4.24
C GLU A 144 9.18 -13.99 3.39
N GLU A 145 9.13 -12.95 2.54
CA GLU A 145 8.04 -12.70 1.61
C GLU A 145 8.56 -12.09 0.31
N VAL A 146 8.07 -12.64 -0.81
CA VAL A 146 8.18 -12.03 -2.14
C VAL A 146 6.77 -11.82 -2.66
N THR A 147 6.31 -10.57 -2.70
CA THR A 147 4.96 -10.19 -3.15
C THR A 147 5.00 -9.71 -4.59
N PHE A 148 4.00 -10.09 -5.38
CA PHE A 148 3.85 -9.66 -6.77
C PHE A 148 2.41 -9.25 -7.07
N GLU A 149 2.19 -8.00 -7.51
CA GLU A 149 0.88 -7.49 -7.92
C GLU A 149 0.53 -7.88 -9.35
N CYS A 150 -0.71 -8.31 -9.56
CA CYS A 150 -1.20 -8.74 -10.85
C CYS A 150 -2.57 -8.11 -11.19
N GLU A 151 -2.72 -7.76 -12.45
CA GLU A 151 -4.04 -7.54 -13.05
C GLU A 151 -4.46 -8.85 -13.73
N PRO A 152 -5.65 -9.42 -13.41
CA PRO A 152 -6.05 -10.75 -13.90
C PRO A 152 -5.92 -10.95 -15.41
N GLY A 153 -6.31 -9.94 -16.20
CA GLY A 153 -6.29 -10.00 -17.65
C GLY A 153 -4.89 -9.93 -18.30
N THR A 154 -3.84 -9.67 -17.53
CA THR A 154 -2.46 -9.72 -18.04
C THR A 154 -1.78 -11.07 -17.80
N LEU A 155 -2.39 -11.93 -16.97
CA LEU A 155 -1.83 -13.23 -16.64
C LEU A 155 -2.08 -14.26 -17.73
N THR A 156 -1.12 -15.15 -17.86
CA THR A 156 -1.19 -16.39 -18.60
C THR A 156 -0.56 -17.48 -17.74
N GLU A 157 -0.88 -18.74 -18.00
CA GLU A 157 -0.30 -19.87 -17.27
C GLU A 157 1.23 -19.82 -17.25
N LYS A 158 1.86 -19.59 -18.44
CA LYS A 158 3.31 -19.44 -18.58
C LYS A 158 3.88 -18.30 -17.71
N LYS A 159 3.15 -17.18 -17.58
CA LYS A 159 3.59 -16.04 -16.79
C LYS A 159 3.47 -16.34 -15.29
N VAL A 160 2.39 -16.98 -14.87
CA VAL A 160 2.23 -17.42 -13.48
C VAL A 160 3.32 -18.42 -13.09
N GLN A 161 3.70 -19.33 -13.99
CA GLN A 161 4.83 -20.24 -13.76
C GLN A 161 6.14 -19.47 -13.58
N ALA A 162 6.44 -18.50 -14.44
CA ALA A 162 7.64 -17.66 -14.29
C ALA A 162 7.64 -16.90 -12.95
N ILE A 163 6.48 -16.34 -12.55
CA ILE A 163 6.29 -15.65 -11.26
C ILE A 163 6.61 -16.59 -10.09
N ARG A 164 6.09 -17.80 -10.14
CA ARG A 164 6.37 -18.82 -9.11
C ARG A 164 7.85 -19.20 -9.08
N ASP A 165 8.49 -19.38 -10.26
CA ASP A 165 9.86 -19.86 -10.39
C ASP A 165 10.90 -18.87 -9.85
N PHE A 166 10.65 -17.58 -9.90
CA PHE A 166 11.55 -16.61 -9.24
C PHE A 166 11.29 -16.43 -7.74
N GLY A 167 10.36 -17.20 -7.17
CA GLY A 167 10.19 -17.35 -5.73
C GLY A 167 9.10 -16.48 -5.09
N VAL A 168 8.06 -16.08 -5.86
CA VAL A 168 6.91 -15.38 -5.28
C VAL A 168 6.19 -16.27 -4.27
N THR A 169 6.03 -15.75 -3.07
CA THR A 169 5.31 -16.41 -1.96
C THR A 169 3.91 -15.84 -1.79
N ARG A 170 3.68 -14.57 -2.21
CA ARG A 170 2.39 -13.89 -2.14
C ARG A 170 2.06 -13.23 -3.47
N LEU A 171 0.96 -13.66 -4.08
CA LEU A 171 0.40 -13.06 -5.30
C LEU A 171 -0.81 -12.20 -4.93
N SER A 172 -0.82 -10.92 -5.35
CA SER A 172 -1.96 -10.02 -5.16
C SER A 172 -2.70 -9.81 -6.47
N LEU A 173 -3.95 -10.24 -6.53
CA LEU A 173 -4.82 -10.09 -7.69
C LEU A 173 -5.71 -8.87 -7.51
N GLY A 174 -5.44 -7.80 -8.25
CA GLY A 174 -6.28 -6.61 -8.31
C GLY A 174 -7.56 -6.88 -9.09
N ILE A 175 -8.53 -7.50 -8.43
CA ILE A 175 -9.84 -7.85 -9.01
C ILE A 175 -10.78 -6.65 -8.98
N GLU A 176 -10.82 -5.96 -7.86
CA GLU A 176 -11.62 -4.78 -7.49
C GLU A 176 -13.13 -5.09 -7.40
N ASN A 177 -13.71 -5.81 -8.36
CA ASN A 177 -15.11 -6.22 -8.41
C ASN A 177 -15.28 -7.44 -9.33
N PHE A 178 -16.41 -8.17 -9.22
CA PHE A 178 -16.73 -9.33 -10.08
C PHE A 178 -17.79 -9.02 -11.14
N SER A 179 -18.36 -7.82 -11.17
CA SER A 179 -19.32 -7.41 -12.19
C SER A 179 -18.60 -6.78 -13.38
N ASP A 180 -18.76 -7.34 -14.57
CA ASP A 180 -18.17 -6.78 -15.79
C ASP A 180 -18.65 -5.34 -16.05
N HIS A 181 -19.90 -5.03 -15.70
CA HIS A 181 -20.44 -3.67 -15.79
C HIS A 181 -19.70 -2.71 -14.87
N ILE A 182 -19.53 -3.04 -13.59
CA ILE A 182 -18.80 -2.20 -12.63
C ILE A 182 -17.33 -2.06 -13.03
N LEU A 183 -16.68 -3.13 -13.46
CA LEU A 183 -15.30 -3.10 -13.95
C LEU A 183 -15.15 -2.14 -15.14
N GLU A 184 -16.07 -2.21 -16.13
CA GLU A 184 -16.04 -1.36 -17.31
C GLU A 184 -16.27 0.11 -16.97
N THR A 185 -17.30 0.41 -16.16
CA THR A 185 -17.63 1.77 -15.69
C THR A 185 -16.47 2.43 -14.95
N ASN A 186 -15.67 1.65 -14.23
CA ASN A 186 -14.51 2.14 -13.49
C ASN A 186 -13.18 2.05 -14.27
N GLY A 187 -13.24 1.74 -15.57
CA GLY A 187 -12.07 1.75 -16.46
C GLY A 187 -11.12 0.58 -16.29
N ARG A 188 -11.55 -0.55 -15.67
CA ARG A 188 -10.72 -1.76 -15.58
C ARG A 188 -10.54 -2.40 -16.94
N ALA A 189 -9.37 -2.99 -17.17
CA ALA A 189 -9.02 -3.62 -18.44
C ALA A 189 -9.43 -5.10 -18.53
N HIS A 190 -9.62 -5.78 -17.39
CA HIS A 190 -10.03 -7.19 -17.33
C HIS A 190 -11.54 -7.35 -17.14
N ARG A 191 -11.99 -8.58 -17.31
CA ARG A 191 -13.36 -9.06 -17.09
C ARG A 191 -13.38 -10.18 -16.05
N SER A 192 -14.56 -10.45 -15.47
CA SER A 192 -14.75 -11.45 -14.42
C SER A 192 -14.24 -12.84 -14.79
N GLY A 193 -14.45 -13.29 -16.04
CA GLY A 193 -13.94 -14.57 -16.51
C GLY A 193 -12.42 -14.72 -16.47
N GLU A 194 -11.66 -13.59 -16.53
CA GLU A 194 -10.20 -13.60 -16.41
C GLU A 194 -9.76 -13.76 -14.94
N VAL A 195 -10.58 -13.32 -14.00
CA VAL A 195 -10.35 -13.48 -12.55
C VAL A 195 -10.28 -14.97 -12.19
N TYR A 196 -11.28 -15.75 -12.60
CA TYR A 196 -11.34 -17.17 -12.28
C TYR A 196 -10.17 -17.94 -12.89
N ARG A 197 -9.81 -17.63 -14.14
CA ARG A 197 -8.66 -18.25 -14.81
C ARG A 197 -7.34 -17.91 -14.11
N ALA A 198 -7.12 -16.64 -13.81
CA ALA A 198 -5.91 -16.16 -13.14
C ALA A 198 -5.74 -16.80 -11.75
N PHE A 199 -6.82 -16.87 -11.00
CA PHE A 199 -6.84 -17.49 -9.69
C PHE A 199 -6.52 -18.99 -9.77
N GLN A 200 -7.14 -19.72 -10.72
CA GLN A 200 -6.89 -21.14 -10.92
C GLN A 200 -5.43 -21.40 -11.31
N TRP A 201 -4.87 -20.65 -12.26
CA TRP A 201 -3.46 -20.78 -12.63
C TRP A 201 -2.52 -20.53 -11.45
N ALA A 202 -2.83 -19.56 -10.59
CA ALA A 202 -2.04 -19.30 -9.39
C ALA A 202 -2.08 -20.47 -8.40
N ARG A 203 -3.25 -21.09 -8.20
CA ARG A 203 -3.42 -22.29 -7.38
C ARG A 203 -2.67 -23.49 -7.95
N ASP A 204 -2.83 -23.74 -9.25
CA ASP A 204 -2.20 -24.88 -9.95
C ASP A 204 -0.66 -24.77 -9.95
N ALA A 205 -0.13 -23.54 -10.04
CA ALA A 205 1.30 -23.28 -9.91
C ALA A 205 1.83 -23.43 -8.46
N GLY A 206 0.95 -23.60 -7.48
CA GLY A 206 1.34 -23.78 -6.08
C GLY A 206 1.79 -22.50 -5.37
N ILE A 207 1.28 -21.32 -5.78
CA ILE A 207 1.50 -20.07 -5.04
C ILE A 207 0.93 -20.20 -3.62
N GLN A 208 1.75 -19.94 -2.62
CA GLN A 208 1.41 -20.20 -1.22
C GLN A 208 0.30 -19.30 -0.69
N ASN A 209 0.39 -17.98 -0.98
CA ASN A 209 -0.57 -16.98 -0.53
C ASN A 209 -1.16 -16.23 -1.72
N ILE A 210 -2.44 -16.41 -1.97
CA ILE A 210 -3.17 -15.64 -2.99
C ILE A 210 -4.07 -14.63 -2.29
N ASN A 211 -3.80 -13.36 -2.53
CA ASN A 211 -4.61 -12.25 -2.07
C ASN A 211 -5.52 -11.76 -3.19
N ILE A 212 -6.74 -11.41 -2.85
CA ILE A 212 -7.69 -10.72 -3.71
C ILE A 212 -7.87 -9.30 -3.19
N ASP A 213 -7.68 -8.31 -4.06
CA ASP A 213 -7.96 -6.92 -3.74
C ASP A 213 -9.36 -6.54 -4.26
N LEU A 214 -10.18 -5.92 -3.40
CA LEU A 214 -11.50 -5.38 -3.70
C LEU A 214 -11.55 -3.89 -3.33
N ILE A 215 -12.43 -3.15 -4.00
CA ILE A 215 -12.71 -1.75 -3.69
C ILE A 215 -14.21 -1.59 -3.42
N ALA A 216 -14.55 -1.23 -2.18
CA ALA A 216 -15.92 -0.90 -1.80
C ALA A 216 -16.25 0.56 -2.15
N GLY A 217 -17.32 0.80 -2.85
CA GLY A 217 -17.81 2.13 -3.20
C GLY A 217 -17.44 2.59 -4.61
N MET A 218 -17.20 1.68 -5.54
CA MET A 218 -16.94 2.00 -6.95
C MET A 218 -18.12 2.72 -7.61
N LEU A 219 -17.88 3.36 -8.77
CA LEU A 219 -18.95 3.96 -9.57
C LEU A 219 -20.02 2.92 -9.91
N GLU A 220 -21.30 3.28 -9.70
CA GLU A 220 -22.49 2.46 -9.96
C GLU A 220 -22.59 1.16 -9.14
N GLU A 221 -21.75 0.96 -8.15
CA GLU A 221 -21.83 -0.18 -7.23
C GLU A 221 -23.07 -0.05 -6.34
N THR A 222 -23.74 -1.19 -6.09
CA THR A 222 -24.96 -1.30 -5.28
C THR A 222 -24.80 -2.32 -4.15
N ASP A 223 -25.72 -2.30 -3.19
CA ASP A 223 -25.78 -3.29 -2.10
C ASP A 223 -25.78 -4.72 -2.64
N ASP A 224 -26.60 -5.00 -3.64
CA ASP A 224 -26.71 -6.33 -4.24
C ASP A 224 -25.41 -6.75 -4.95
N ASN A 225 -24.81 -5.83 -5.71
CA ASN A 225 -23.54 -6.09 -6.38
C ASN A 225 -22.41 -6.36 -5.37
N TRP A 226 -22.32 -5.55 -4.31
CA TRP A 226 -21.32 -5.75 -3.26
C TRP A 226 -21.50 -7.10 -2.55
N SER A 227 -22.75 -7.44 -2.19
CA SER A 227 -23.05 -8.73 -1.56
C SER A 227 -22.67 -9.92 -2.46
N ASP A 228 -22.98 -9.86 -3.76
CA ASP A 228 -22.59 -10.87 -4.76
C ASP A 228 -21.05 -10.99 -4.89
N CYS A 229 -20.34 -9.86 -4.86
CA CYS A 229 -18.86 -9.87 -4.84
C CYS A 229 -18.30 -10.66 -3.65
N ILE A 230 -18.84 -10.47 -2.46
CA ILE A 230 -18.35 -11.17 -1.26
C ILE A 230 -18.67 -12.67 -1.31
N GLU A 231 -19.86 -13.06 -1.83
CA GLU A 231 -20.16 -14.48 -2.06
C GLU A 231 -19.13 -15.12 -3.00
N LYS A 232 -18.81 -14.48 -4.12
CA LYS A 232 -17.83 -14.97 -5.09
C LYS A 232 -16.41 -15.07 -4.51
N VAL A 233 -16.03 -14.14 -3.62
CA VAL A 233 -14.76 -14.25 -2.88
C VAL A 233 -14.75 -15.49 -1.99
N ILE A 234 -15.84 -15.73 -1.26
CA ILE A 234 -15.97 -16.91 -0.39
C ILE A 234 -15.90 -18.21 -1.21
N GLU A 235 -16.55 -18.25 -2.36
CA GLU A 235 -16.51 -19.39 -3.29
C GLU A 235 -15.10 -19.66 -3.84
N LEU A 236 -14.38 -18.61 -4.23
CA LEU A 236 -12.97 -18.71 -4.69
C LEU A 236 -12.04 -19.14 -3.58
N ASN A 237 -12.35 -18.78 -2.35
CA ASN A 237 -11.62 -19.21 -1.19
C ASN A 237 -10.12 -18.82 -1.19
N PRO A 238 -9.77 -17.53 -1.34
CA PRO A 238 -8.40 -17.06 -1.29
C PRO A 238 -7.79 -17.17 0.13
N ASP A 239 -6.47 -17.07 0.24
CA ASP A 239 -5.79 -17.08 1.53
C ASP A 239 -5.92 -15.72 2.24
N CYS A 240 -6.04 -14.65 1.46
CA CYS A 240 -6.11 -13.28 1.93
C CYS A 240 -7.11 -12.49 1.08
N VAL A 241 -7.84 -11.58 1.72
CA VAL A 241 -8.72 -10.60 1.07
C VAL A 241 -8.36 -9.22 1.58
N THR A 242 -8.08 -8.31 0.65
CA THR A 242 -7.86 -6.90 0.97
C THR A 242 -9.04 -6.09 0.44
N ILE A 243 -9.68 -5.31 1.29
CA ILE A 243 -10.83 -4.47 0.91
C ILE A 243 -10.48 -3.01 1.18
N TYR A 244 -10.37 -2.22 0.11
CA TYR A 244 -10.20 -0.78 0.19
C TYR A 244 -11.55 -0.07 0.14
N GLN A 245 -11.67 1.06 0.84
CA GLN A 245 -12.80 1.97 0.69
C GLN A 245 -12.43 3.00 -0.38
N MET A 246 -13.28 3.17 -1.40
CA MET A 246 -13.02 4.08 -2.52
C MET A 246 -12.77 5.50 -2.02
N GLU A 247 -11.64 6.05 -2.43
CA GLU A 247 -11.28 7.45 -2.30
C GLU A 247 -11.25 8.13 -3.69
N VAL A 248 -11.29 9.44 -3.70
CA VAL A 248 -11.25 10.22 -4.94
C VAL A 248 -10.13 11.26 -4.87
N PRO A 249 -8.87 10.83 -5.00
CA PRO A 249 -7.72 11.74 -5.04
C PRO A 249 -7.79 12.73 -6.22
N PHE A 250 -7.17 13.91 -6.05
CA PHE A 250 -7.24 15.04 -6.99
C PHE A 250 -6.69 14.77 -8.40
N ASN A 251 -5.89 13.73 -8.58
CA ASN A 251 -5.28 13.36 -9.87
C ASN A 251 -6.02 12.23 -10.60
N THR A 252 -7.16 11.76 -10.07
CA THR A 252 -7.96 10.69 -10.68
C THR A 252 -8.84 11.20 -11.82
N THR A 253 -9.25 10.27 -12.70
CA THR A 253 -10.22 10.59 -13.76
C THR A 253 -11.57 10.96 -13.17
N ILE A 254 -12.01 10.27 -12.11
CA ILE A 254 -13.26 10.58 -11.39
C ILE A 254 -13.26 12.05 -10.91
N TYR A 255 -12.16 12.49 -10.29
CA TYR A 255 -12.06 13.89 -9.84
C TYR A 255 -12.12 14.88 -10.99
N LYS A 256 -11.44 14.61 -12.11
CA LYS A 256 -11.45 15.49 -13.27
C LYS A 256 -12.85 15.66 -13.83
N SER A 257 -13.59 14.55 -14.01
CA SER A 257 -14.99 14.58 -14.48
C SER A 257 -15.88 15.33 -13.49
N MET A 258 -15.74 15.09 -12.18
CA MET A 258 -16.43 15.86 -11.15
C MET A 258 -16.25 17.37 -11.29
N LYS A 259 -14.99 17.78 -11.47
CA LYS A 259 -14.62 19.21 -11.60
C LYS A 259 -15.21 19.84 -12.87
N GLU A 260 -15.16 19.12 -13.99
CA GLU A 260 -15.74 19.57 -15.27
C GLU A 260 -17.26 19.73 -15.18
N GLU A 261 -17.93 18.86 -14.41
CA GLU A 261 -19.37 18.91 -14.17
C GLU A 261 -19.78 19.87 -13.03
N GLY A 262 -18.82 20.51 -12.36
CA GLY A 262 -19.07 21.45 -11.25
C GLY A 262 -19.62 20.77 -9.98
N LYS A 263 -19.42 19.45 -9.81
CA LYS A 263 -19.88 18.68 -8.66
C LYS A 263 -18.91 18.79 -7.48
N LEU A 264 -19.45 18.87 -6.26
CA LEU A 264 -18.66 18.91 -5.02
C LEU A 264 -18.40 17.55 -4.42
N SER A 265 -19.24 16.54 -4.75
CA SER A 265 -19.10 15.15 -4.30
C SER A 265 -18.97 14.19 -5.48
N ALA A 266 -18.23 13.11 -5.29
CA ALA A 266 -18.05 12.08 -6.29
C ALA A 266 -19.31 11.19 -6.43
N PRO A 267 -19.61 10.67 -7.63
CA PRO A 267 -20.72 9.75 -7.85
C PRO A 267 -20.36 8.31 -7.41
N VAL A 268 -19.77 8.18 -6.23
CA VAL A 268 -19.40 6.93 -5.57
C VAL A 268 -20.19 6.80 -4.26
N ALA A 269 -20.21 5.63 -3.64
CA ALA A 269 -20.90 5.45 -2.37
C ALA A 269 -20.37 6.42 -1.31
N ASP A 270 -21.24 6.90 -0.42
CA ASP A 270 -20.86 7.71 0.73
C ASP A 270 -20.11 6.90 1.79
N TRP A 271 -19.45 7.58 2.73
CA TRP A 271 -18.62 6.94 3.74
C TRP A 271 -19.40 5.97 4.65
N PRO A 272 -20.63 6.30 5.14
CA PRO A 272 -21.44 5.37 5.90
C PRO A 272 -21.76 4.07 5.14
N THR A 273 -22.10 4.18 3.86
CA THR A 273 -22.37 3.02 3.00
C THR A 273 -21.13 2.14 2.82
N LYS A 274 -19.98 2.73 2.50
CA LYS A 274 -18.72 1.98 2.35
C LYS A 274 -18.33 1.27 3.64
N ARG A 275 -18.43 1.96 4.79
CA ARG A 275 -18.13 1.38 6.12
C ARG A 275 -19.09 0.22 6.45
N ARG A 276 -20.37 0.38 6.18
CA ARG A 276 -21.36 -0.68 6.33
C ARG A 276 -21.01 -1.89 5.45
N TRP A 277 -20.76 -1.68 4.17
CA TRP A 277 -20.39 -2.74 3.24
C TRP A 277 -19.14 -3.50 3.67
N VAL A 278 -18.09 -2.81 4.09
CA VAL A 278 -16.86 -3.46 4.58
C VAL A 278 -17.11 -4.20 5.90
N SER A 279 -17.92 -3.64 6.80
CA SER A 279 -18.29 -4.28 8.07
C SER A 279 -19.07 -5.58 7.84
N GLU A 280 -20.06 -5.56 6.93
CA GLU A 280 -20.85 -6.72 6.53
C GLU A 280 -19.99 -7.79 5.84
N ALA A 281 -19.09 -7.36 4.94
CA ALA A 281 -18.13 -8.24 4.28
C ALA A 281 -17.21 -8.93 5.31
N TYR A 282 -16.69 -8.19 6.27
CA TYR A 282 -15.85 -8.77 7.33
C TYR A 282 -16.61 -9.76 8.20
N ALA A 283 -17.84 -9.43 8.61
CA ALA A 283 -18.68 -10.39 9.36
C ALA A 283 -18.91 -11.69 8.58
N LYS A 284 -19.13 -11.59 7.27
CA LYS A 284 -19.35 -12.74 6.39
C LYS A 284 -18.06 -13.56 6.18
N LEU A 285 -16.93 -12.89 6.02
CA LEU A 285 -15.61 -13.53 5.93
C LEU A 285 -15.25 -14.25 7.23
N GLU A 286 -15.51 -13.65 8.41
CA GLU A 286 -15.28 -14.28 9.72
C GLU A 286 -16.14 -15.55 9.89
N GLN A 287 -17.40 -15.54 9.46
CA GLN A 287 -18.26 -16.73 9.44
C GLN A 287 -17.72 -17.86 8.53
N ASN A 288 -16.86 -17.50 7.56
CA ASN A 288 -16.21 -18.43 6.63
C ASN A 288 -14.74 -18.70 6.96
N GLY A 289 -14.35 -18.48 8.22
CA GLY A 289 -13.03 -18.86 8.76
C GLY A 289 -11.89 -17.87 8.50
N TYR A 290 -12.20 -16.62 8.14
CA TYR A 290 -11.21 -15.56 8.05
C TYR A 290 -11.06 -14.82 9.38
N THR A 291 -9.87 -14.29 9.60
CA THR A 291 -9.56 -13.40 10.72
C THR A 291 -9.20 -12.02 10.17
N ILE A 292 -9.75 -10.95 10.75
CA ILE A 292 -9.42 -9.58 10.36
C ILE A 292 -8.10 -9.18 11.03
N THR A 293 -7.10 -8.88 10.23
CA THR A 293 -5.74 -8.58 10.70
C THR A 293 -5.30 -7.13 10.49
N SER A 294 -6.11 -6.33 9.83
CA SER A 294 -5.91 -4.88 9.72
C SER A 294 -7.18 -4.19 9.26
N THR A 295 -7.13 -2.86 9.16
CA THR A 295 -8.24 -2.04 8.64
C THR A 295 -8.79 -2.50 7.29
N CYS A 296 -7.96 -3.13 6.45
CA CYS A 296 -8.33 -3.55 5.11
C CYS A 296 -8.06 -5.03 4.78
N THR A 297 -7.61 -5.86 5.73
CA THR A 297 -7.15 -7.21 5.42
C THR A 297 -7.82 -8.27 6.27
N ALA A 298 -8.36 -9.30 5.62
CA ALA A 298 -8.83 -10.55 6.22
C ALA A 298 -7.99 -11.72 5.71
N VAL A 299 -7.58 -12.64 6.59
CA VAL A 299 -6.75 -13.81 6.24
C VAL A 299 -7.37 -15.10 6.78
N LYS A 300 -7.20 -16.19 6.04
CA LYS A 300 -7.75 -17.50 6.44
C LYS A 300 -6.99 -18.15 7.60
N ASN A 301 -5.69 -18.06 7.57
CA ASN A 301 -4.82 -18.68 8.57
C ASN A 301 -3.77 -17.65 9.01
N PRO A 302 -4.05 -16.84 10.05
CA PRO A 302 -3.18 -15.74 10.46
C PRO A 302 -1.78 -16.20 10.92
N GLU A 303 -1.61 -17.47 11.31
CA GLU A 303 -0.29 -18.01 11.68
C GLU A 303 0.60 -18.25 10.45
N GLN A 304 0.00 -18.57 9.31
CA GLN A 304 0.70 -18.91 8.07
C GLN A 304 0.61 -17.80 7.03
N THR A 305 -0.54 -17.09 6.94
CA THR A 305 -0.78 -16.04 5.99
C THR A 305 -0.53 -14.69 6.62
N LYS A 306 0.64 -14.12 6.37
CA LYS A 306 1.05 -12.80 6.85
C LYS A 306 1.21 -11.85 5.67
N PHE A 307 1.22 -10.56 5.93
CA PHE A 307 1.61 -9.55 4.97
C PHE A 307 2.87 -8.83 5.50
N LEU A 308 4.00 -9.51 5.36
CA LEU A 308 5.26 -9.11 5.99
C LEU A 308 5.83 -7.81 5.45
N TYR A 309 5.64 -7.51 4.16
CA TYR A 309 5.97 -6.20 3.60
C TYR A 309 5.35 -5.07 4.42
N ARG A 310 4.03 -5.12 4.65
CA ARG A 310 3.31 -4.15 5.45
C ARG A 310 3.82 -4.11 6.90
N ASP A 311 3.90 -5.27 7.51
CA ASP A 311 4.22 -5.40 8.94
C ASP A 311 5.65 -4.90 9.23
N HIS A 312 6.61 -5.22 8.36
CA HIS A 312 7.97 -4.70 8.47
C HIS A 312 8.04 -3.17 8.25
N LEU A 313 7.35 -2.65 7.24
CA LEU A 313 7.35 -1.19 6.98
C LEU A 313 6.71 -0.41 8.13
N TRP A 314 5.60 -0.92 8.68
CA TRP A 314 4.92 -0.30 9.81
C TRP A 314 5.67 -0.49 11.13
N GLY A 315 6.61 -1.42 11.19
CA GLY A 315 7.58 -1.61 12.23
C GLY A 315 8.94 -0.89 12.02
N GLY A 316 9.01 0.00 11.03
CA GLY A 316 10.19 0.86 10.80
C GLY A 316 11.34 0.21 10.03
N ALA A 317 11.07 -0.80 9.20
CA ALA A 317 12.08 -1.38 8.31
C ALA A 317 12.61 -0.36 7.30
N ASP A 318 13.86 -0.54 6.90
CA ASP A 318 14.42 0.12 5.73
C ASP A 318 13.79 -0.46 4.45
N MET A 319 13.62 0.37 3.43
CA MET A 319 13.17 -0.06 2.11
C MET A 319 13.89 0.70 1.01
N VAL A 320 14.65 -0.01 0.19
CA VAL A 320 15.12 0.48 -1.11
C VAL A 320 13.95 0.42 -2.07
N ALA A 321 13.67 1.53 -2.75
CA ALA A 321 12.64 1.59 -3.77
C ALA A 321 13.25 1.94 -5.12
N LEU A 322 13.00 1.11 -6.12
CA LEU A 322 13.52 1.23 -7.47
C LEU A 322 12.44 1.71 -8.43
N GLY A 323 12.85 2.53 -9.37
CA GLY A 323 12.02 2.95 -10.48
C GLY A 323 11.40 4.34 -10.33
N VAL A 324 10.79 4.79 -11.41
CA VAL A 324 10.17 6.12 -11.52
C VAL A 324 9.07 6.32 -10.47
N ALA A 325 9.07 7.48 -9.82
CA ALA A 325 8.12 7.88 -8.79
C ALA A 325 8.06 6.99 -7.54
N SER A 326 8.96 6.02 -7.38
CA SER A 326 9.00 5.12 -6.23
C SER A 326 9.34 5.87 -4.93
N PHE A 327 8.86 5.32 -3.80
CA PHE A 327 9.07 5.87 -2.46
C PHE A 327 9.90 4.91 -1.62
N GLY A 328 11.03 5.38 -1.12
CA GLY A 328 11.91 4.63 -0.24
C GLY A 328 11.97 5.19 1.17
N HIS A 329 12.51 4.37 2.08
CA HIS A 329 12.77 4.74 3.47
C HIS A 329 14.04 4.04 3.95
N LEU A 330 15.08 4.80 4.23
CA LEU A 330 16.37 4.27 4.67
C LEU A 330 16.90 5.08 5.87
N GLY A 331 17.25 4.42 6.95
CA GLY A 331 17.88 5.03 8.10
C GLY A 331 17.14 6.23 8.69
N GLY A 332 15.82 6.24 8.62
CA GLY A 332 14.98 7.36 9.06
C GLY A 332 14.86 8.48 8.02
N ILE A 333 15.31 8.29 6.79
CA ILE A 333 15.12 9.24 5.69
C ILE A 333 14.08 8.70 4.73
N HIS A 334 13.00 9.46 4.54
CA HIS A 334 12.06 9.22 3.45
C HIS A 334 12.59 9.86 2.18
N TYR A 335 12.41 9.21 1.03
CA TYR A 335 12.77 9.80 -0.25
C TYR A 335 11.84 9.33 -1.36
N GLN A 336 11.76 10.14 -2.42
CA GLN A 336 11.06 9.79 -3.66
C GLN A 336 11.96 10.02 -4.85
N ASN A 337 11.95 9.07 -5.78
CA ASN A 337 12.61 9.16 -7.06
C ASN A 337 11.92 10.15 -8.00
N ILE A 338 12.65 10.56 -9.04
CA ILE A 338 12.15 11.34 -10.18
C ILE A 338 10.83 10.75 -10.67
N THR A 339 9.85 11.62 -10.97
CA THR A 339 8.47 11.21 -11.24
C THR A 339 8.09 11.15 -12.73
N HIS A 340 8.99 11.54 -13.62
CA HIS A 340 8.80 11.51 -15.07
C HIS A 340 9.66 10.44 -15.72
N PHE A 341 9.10 9.64 -16.60
CA PHE A 341 9.73 8.48 -17.21
C PHE A 341 11.05 8.82 -17.94
N GLU A 342 10.99 9.78 -18.87
CA GLU A 342 12.17 10.15 -19.67
C GLU A 342 13.27 10.78 -18.80
N GLU A 343 12.88 11.65 -17.87
CA GLU A 343 13.80 12.26 -16.93
C GLU A 343 14.48 11.21 -16.05
N TYR A 344 13.70 10.22 -15.56
CA TYR A 344 14.22 9.11 -14.76
C TYR A 344 15.27 8.30 -15.55
N CYS A 345 14.94 7.83 -16.76
CA CYS A 345 15.85 7.05 -17.56
C CYS A 345 17.13 7.83 -17.93
N ASN A 346 16.98 9.08 -18.37
CA ASN A 346 18.13 9.95 -18.71
C ASN A 346 19.06 10.18 -17.50
N THR A 347 18.47 10.39 -16.30
CA THR A 347 19.23 10.65 -15.07
C THR A 347 19.99 9.40 -14.64
N VAL A 348 19.40 8.21 -14.77
CA VAL A 348 20.12 6.95 -14.51
C VAL A 348 21.28 6.77 -15.49
N GLU A 349 21.02 6.97 -16.78
CA GLU A 349 22.02 6.82 -17.84
C GLU A 349 23.21 7.81 -17.69
N SER A 350 22.96 9.01 -17.14
CA SER A 350 24.01 9.98 -16.83
C SER A 350 24.74 9.71 -15.51
N GLY A 351 24.22 8.83 -14.67
CA GLY A 351 24.76 8.56 -13.34
C GLY A 351 24.50 9.67 -12.31
N ASP A 352 23.50 10.51 -12.57
CA ASP A 352 23.13 11.61 -11.69
C ASP A 352 22.17 11.14 -10.55
N ASN A 353 21.89 12.06 -9.62
CA ASN A 353 21.03 11.77 -8.46
C ASN A 353 19.56 11.60 -8.87
N LEU A 354 19.00 10.44 -8.55
CA LEU A 354 17.62 10.09 -8.85
C LEU A 354 16.59 10.63 -7.86
N VAL A 355 17.03 11.07 -6.68
CA VAL A 355 16.12 11.52 -5.62
C VAL A 355 15.59 12.91 -5.94
N ARG A 356 14.28 13.02 -6.09
CA ARG A 356 13.61 14.30 -6.35
C ARG A 356 13.30 15.07 -5.07
N ARG A 357 13.00 14.39 -3.99
CA ARG A 357 12.73 14.98 -2.67
C ARG A 357 12.95 13.98 -1.56
N ALA A 358 13.27 14.48 -0.39
CA ALA A 358 13.51 13.66 0.79
C ALA A 358 13.00 14.35 2.06
N LEU A 359 12.99 13.62 3.15
CA LEU A 359 12.73 14.13 4.50
C LEU A 359 13.57 13.35 5.50
N LEU A 360 14.47 14.00 6.18
CA LEU A 360 15.17 13.45 7.35
C LEU A 360 14.22 13.54 8.56
N THR A 361 13.75 12.39 9.04
CA THR A 361 12.83 12.34 10.16
C THR A 361 13.54 12.44 11.50
N THR A 362 12.93 13.13 12.45
CA THR A 362 13.31 13.12 13.86
C THR A 362 12.94 11.77 14.51
N GLU A 363 13.48 11.51 15.70
CA GLU A 363 13.10 10.32 16.48
C GLU A 363 11.60 10.33 16.84
N GLU A 364 11.08 11.50 17.20
CA GLU A 364 9.67 11.70 17.50
C GLU A 364 8.77 11.42 16.29
N GLU A 365 9.14 11.87 15.10
CA GLU A 365 8.41 11.59 13.86
C GLU A 365 8.42 10.10 13.51
N ARG A 366 9.55 9.39 13.71
CA ARG A 366 9.62 7.94 13.54
C ARG A 366 8.73 7.18 14.53
N PHE A 367 8.74 7.62 15.79
CA PHE A 367 7.84 7.09 16.81
C PHE A 367 6.38 7.27 16.40
N ILE A 368 5.96 8.49 16.05
CA ILE A 368 4.57 8.78 15.62
C ILE A 368 4.21 7.95 14.39
N ARG A 369 5.12 7.86 13.40
CA ARG A 369 4.90 7.03 12.20
C ARG A 369 4.54 5.60 12.56
N GLU A 370 5.36 4.94 13.36
CA GLU A 370 5.11 3.56 13.76
C GLU A 370 3.87 3.43 14.62
N PHE A 371 3.62 4.38 15.51
CA PHE A 371 2.46 4.38 16.38
C PHE A 371 1.16 4.48 15.58
N ILE A 372 1.04 5.43 14.66
CA ILE A 372 -0.19 5.58 13.87
C ILE A 372 -0.38 4.44 12.87
N LEU A 373 0.69 3.93 12.26
CA LEU A 373 0.57 2.83 11.30
C LEU A 373 0.22 1.50 11.98
N GLN A 374 0.72 1.24 13.20
CA GLN A 374 0.35 0.03 13.94
C GLN A 374 -1.11 0.04 14.40
N TRP A 375 -1.72 1.19 14.68
CA TRP A 375 -3.17 1.26 14.93
C TRP A 375 -3.99 0.68 13.77
N LYS A 376 -3.51 0.76 12.54
CA LYS A 376 -4.18 0.16 11.37
C LYS A 376 -4.15 -1.38 11.37
N LEU A 377 -3.34 -2.00 12.23
CA LEU A 377 -3.39 -3.45 12.52
C LEU A 377 -4.48 -3.82 13.53
N GLY A 378 -5.20 -2.82 14.05
CA GLY A 378 -6.26 -3.01 15.03
C GLY A 378 -5.81 -2.98 16.48
N SER A 379 -4.51 -3.00 16.77
CA SER A 379 -4.01 -2.93 18.14
C SER A 379 -2.60 -2.36 18.22
N VAL A 380 -2.27 -1.77 19.37
CA VAL A 380 -0.92 -1.32 19.71
C VAL A 380 -0.48 -1.84 21.07
N LYS A 381 0.81 -2.19 21.19
CA LYS A 381 1.42 -2.66 22.44
C LYS A 381 2.29 -1.57 23.03
N PRO A 382 1.96 -1.04 24.24
CA PRO A 382 2.78 -0.02 24.91
C PRO A 382 4.24 -0.42 25.11
N SER A 383 4.48 -1.71 25.46
CA SER A 383 5.85 -2.24 25.65
C SER A 383 6.74 -2.05 24.43
N TYR A 384 6.24 -2.24 23.22
CA TYR A 384 6.98 -2.05 21.98
C TYR A 384 7.56 -0.63 21.86
N PHE A 385 6.75 0.39 22.16
CA PHE A 385 7.18 1.79 22.04
C PHE A 385 8.11 2.20 23.15
N LEU A 386 7.90 1.68 24.36
CA LEU A 386 8.80 1.92 25.49
C LEU A 386 10.19 1.31 25.24
N GLU A 387 10.25 0.06 24.76
CA GLU A 387 11.50 -0.64 24.48
C GLU A 387 12.28 -0.03 23.30
N LYS A 388 11.56 0.34 22.23
CA LYS A 388 12.21 0.83 21.00
C LYS A 388 12.58 2.29 21.04
N PHE A 389 11.71 3.13 21.60
CA PHE A 389 11.82 4.59 21.57
C PHE A 389 11.97 5.23 22.95
N GLY A 390 11.80 4.49 24.03
CA GLY A 390 11.76 5.05 25.38
C GLY A 390 10.47 5.85 25.69
N PHE A 391 9.46 5.82 24.82
CA PHE A 391 8.22 6.55 24.99
C PHE A 391 7.12 5.68 25.61
N ASP A 392 6.60 6.10 26.77
CA ASP A 392 5.40 5.54 27.37
C ASP A 392 4.16 6.16 26.71
N ILE A 393 3.53 5.41 25.80
CA ILE A 393 2.35 5.88 25.05
C ILE A 393 1.14 6.14 25.96
N GLU A 394 1.01 5.43 27.09
CA GLU A 394 -0.12 5.60 28.02
C GLU A 394 -0.02 6.91 28.82
N SER A 395 1.19 7.32 29.15
CA SER A 395 1.42 8.63 29.77
C SER A 395 1.31 9.76 28.74
N ARG A 396 1.87 9.56 27.54
CA ARG A 396 1.93 10.56 26.47
C ARG A 396 0.55 10.90 25.90
N TYR A 397 -0.26 9.88 25.62
CA TYR A 397 -1.58 10.00 24.97
C TYR A 397 -2.72 9.67 25.92
N ARG A 398 -2.54 9.95 27.21
CA ARG A 398 -3.54 9.64 28.26
C ARG A 398 -4.91 10.21 27.94
N THR A 399 -4.96 11.45 27.48
CA THR A 399 -6.22 12.14 27.17
C THR A 399 -6.91 11.54 25.98
N GLU A 400 -6.16 11.29 24.89
CA GLU A 400 -6.68 10.74 23.65
C GLU A 400 -7.18 9.30 23.85
N LEU A 401 -6.40 8.47 24.54
CA LEU A 401 -6.77 7.09 24.85
C LEU A 401 -8.00 7.02 25.75
N ALA A 402 -8.09 7.89 26.77
CA ALA A 402 -9.28 7.97 27.62
C ALA A 402 -10.52 8.39 26.83
N GLN A 403 -10.41 9.38 25.97
CA GLN A 403 -11.51 9.81 25.07
C GLN A 403 -11.95 8.69 24.11
N TRP A 404 -11.02 7.92 23.59
CA TRP A 404 -11.34 6.78 22.72
C TRP A 404 -12.04 5.66 23.50
N GLN A 405 -11.58 5.40 24.74
CA GLN A 405 -12.20 4.42 25.63
C GLN A 405 -13.62 4.82 26.02
N ASP A 406 -13.83 6.07 26.42
CA ASP A 406 -15.15 6.60 26.78
C ASP A 406 -16.16 6.53 25.61
N LYS A 407 -15.67 6.61 24.37
CA LYS A 407 -16.47 6.47 23.15
C LYS A 407 -16.61 5.03 22.66
N GLY A 408 -16.06 4.04 23.37
CA GLY A 408 -16.07 2.63 22.94
C GLY A 408 -15.26 2.36 21.69
N MET A 409 -14.26 3.21 21.37
CA MET A 409 -13.41 3.04 20.21
C MET A 409 -12.25 2.09 20.48
N VAL A 410 -11.74 2.05 21.70
CA VAL A 410 -10.67 1.17 22.14
C VAL A 410 -10.99 0.52 23.48
N GLU A 411 -10.42 -0.67 23.66
CA GLU A 411 -10.38 -1.37 24.95
C GLU A 411 -8.94 -1.79 25.25
N LYS A 412 -8.60 -1.82 26.54
CA LYS A 412 -7.31 -2.36 27.00
C LYS A 412 -7.45 -3.84 27.31
N HIS A 413 -6.77 -4.67 26.57
CA HIS A 413 -6.68 -6.10 26.78
C HIS A 413 -5.25 -6.48 27.17
N SER A 414 -5.05 -6.94 28.42
CA SER A 414 -3.73 -7.37 28.91
C SER A 414 -2.63 -6.31 28.64
N ASP A 415 -1.79 -6.55 27.64
CA ASP A 415 -0.64 -5.72 27.26
C ASP A 415 -0.85 -4.87 26.00
N ALA A 416 -2.08 -4.81 25.47
CA ALA A 416 -2.39 -4.10 24.23
C ALA A 416 -3.66 -3.26 24.34
N TRP A 417 -3.68 -2.16 23.60
CA TRP A 417 -4.89 -1.41 23.27
C TRP A 417 -5.45 -1.91 21.94
N VAL A 418 -6.74 -2.24 21.90
CA VAL A 418 -7.40 -2.87 20.75
C VAL A 418 -8.56 -1.99 20.28
N LEU A 419 -8.62 -1.72 18.97
CA LEU A 419 -9.72 -0.97 18.34
C LEU A 419 -11.00 -1.81 18.25
N SER A 420 -12.14 -1.17 18.49
CA SER A 420 -13.43 -1.74 18.07
C SER A 420 -13.52 -1.83 16.54
N ARG A 421 -14.43 -2.67 16.02
CA ARG A 421 -14.63 -2.82 14.57
C ARG A 421 -14.94 -1.48 13.89
N ASP A 422 -15.84 -0.69 14.47
CA ASP A 422 -16.22 0.61 13.94
C ASP A 422 -15.00 1.57 13.88
N ALA A 423 -14.21 1.63 14.95
CA ALA A 423 -13.01 2.45 14.98
C ALA A 423 -11.96 1.98 13.98
N LEU A 424 -11.79 0.67 13.78
CA LEU A 424 -10.87 0.10 12.80
C LEU A 424 -11.23 0.52 11.37
N LEU A 425 -12.52 0.50 11.00
CA LEU A 425 -12.98 0.85 9.65
C LEU A 425 -12.82 2.33 9.29
N ARG A 426 -12.62 3.19 10.28
CA ARG A 426 -12.40 4.64 10.10
C ARG A 426 -11.10 5.12 10.75
N VAL A 427 -10.17 4.20 11.01
CA VAL A 427 -8.95 4.50 11.76
C VAL A 427 -8.17 5.69 11.17
N ASP A 428 -8.05 5.77 9.85
CA ASP A 428 -7.31 6.86 9.20
C ASP A 428 -7.84 8.25 9.60
N SER A 429 -9.15 8.41 9.77
CA SER A 429 -9.75 9.67 10.24
C SER A 429 -9.44 9.98 11.72
N LEU A 430 -9.10 8.96 12.50
CA LEU A 430 -8.81 9.10 13.93
C LEU A 430 -7.33 9.41 14.21
N LEU A 431 -6.41 9.05 13.29
CA LEU A 431 -4.97 9.12 13.52
C LEU A 431 -4.41 10.54 13.51
N HIS A 432 -5.09 11.50 12.88
CA HIS A 432 -4.63 12.89 12.76
C HIS A 432 -4.40 13.56 14.13
N GLN A 433 -5.10 13.15 15.19
CA GLN A 433 -4.93 13.71 16.53
C GLN A 433 -3.55 13.42 17.16
N PHE A 434 -2.82 12.43 16.62
CA PHE A 434 -1.48 12.08 17.07
C PHE A 434 -0.37 12.79 16.29
N PHE A 435 -0.73 13.55 15.27
CA PHE A 435 0.23 14.28 14.47
C PHE A 435 0.84 15.44 15.26
N LEU A 436 2.08 15.77 14.96
CA LEU A 436 2.68 17.00 15.48
C LEU A 436 1.91 18.22 14.96
N PRO A 437 1.81 19.30 15.74
CA PRO A 437 1.03 20.49 15.35
C PRO A 437 1.39 21.05 13.97
N GLN A 438 2.69 21.02 13.59
CA GLN A 438 3.15 21.47 12.28
C GLN A 438 2.68 20.58 11.12
N HIS A 439 2.18 19.39 11.40
CA HIS A 439 1.68 18.43 10.40
C HIS A 439 0.16 18.29 10.38
N SER A 440 -0.56 19.03 11.25
CA SER A 440 -2.03 18.90 11.41
C SER A 440 -2.82 19.30 10.17
N ASP A 441 -2.33 20.28 9.40
CA ASP A 441 -2.99 20.79 8.19
C ASP A 441 -2.49 20.15 6.89
N ALA A 442 -1.77 19.04 7.01
CA ALA A 442 -1.19 18.38 5.86
C ALA A 442 -2.26 17.80 4.93
N LYS A 443 -2.10 18.08 3.65
CA LYS A 443 -2.89 17.41 2.61
C LYS A 443 -2.11 16.19 2.14
N TYR A 444 -2.72 15.02 2.29
CA TYR A 444 -2.26 13.82 1.61
C TYR A 444 -2.67 13.96 0.14
N VAL A 445 -1.71 14.12 -0.77
CA VAL A 445 -1.94 14.29 -2.22
C VAL A 445 -1.17 13.22 -2.95
#